data_f40235d0998ad3fda1189e21f6710755
#
_entry.id   f40235d0998ad3fda1189e21f6710755
#
_cell.length_a   1.000
_cell.length_b   1.000
_cell.length_c   1.000
_cell.angle_alpha   90.00
_cell.angle_beta   90.00
_cell.angle_gamma   90.00
#
_symmetry.space_group_name_H-M   'P 1'
#
loop_
_entity.id
_entity.type
_entity.pdbx_description
1 polymer ?
#
loop_
_entity_poly.entity_id
_entity_poly.type
_entity_poly.pdbx_seq_one_letter_code
_entity_poly.pdbx_strand_id
1 'polypeptide(L)'
;MALCSPGHPACETIQPMTLTADSDARTGLAWDHRFAALGPDFFTELRPTPLPSPHWVGTSPAVAQLLGLDEAALRSDEALQAFTGNRLLAGSRPLASVYSGHQFGVWVGQLGDGRAILLGETASGWEVQLKGAGRTPYSRMGDGRAVLRSSIREFLCSEAMHGLGVPTSRALCITGSPGPVRREEIETAAVVTRVARSFVRFGHFEHFAANGQEAALQTLADYVIDRYYPECRDGTDLAGNPYAALLQAVSERTARLMAQWQAVGFCHGVMNTDNMSILGLTIDYGPFQFLDAFVPGHVCNHSDSQGRYAYNRQPNVAYWNLFCLAQALLPLIEDQDLAKQALESYKTVFPEAFMAQMRAKLGLVEASDGDGALIDGILLLLAQNGVDYPIFWRRLSHAVGTQDMEPVRDLFADRAGCDQWLLLYSEHSRHMDVAHQADLMLKTNPKFVLRNHLGEQAIRAAKLGDFGELQTLQRLLERPFDEHPGHDAYAAFPPDWASSIEISCSS
;
A
#
# COMPACT_ATOMS: atom_id res chain seq x y z
N MET A 1 60.17 29.03 35.15
CA MET A 1 59.63 30.07 34.23
C MET A 1 58.69 29.38 33.24
N ALA A 2 57.47 29.23 33.54
CA ALA A 2 56.33 30.12 33.36
C ALA A 2 56.21 30.64 31.93
N LEU A 3 55.19 30.15 31.23
CA LEU A 3 54.21 31.00 30.53
C LEU A 3 53.01 30.14 30.12
N CYS A 4 51.90 30.41 30.79
CA CYS A 4 50.53 30.03 30.37
C CYS A 4 50.10 30.82 29.16
N SER A 5 49.33 30.20 28.29
CA SER A 5 48.40 30.89 27.34
C SER A 5 47.03 30.25 27.42
N PRO A 6 45.96 31.06 27.54
CA PRO A 6 44.58 30.57 27.72
C PRO A 6 43.80 30.59 26.42
N GLY A 7 42.78 29.74 26.30
CA GLY A 7 41.72 29.97 25.32
C GLY A 7 41.28 28.74 24.56
N HIS A 8 40.60 27.78 25.21
CA HIS A 8 39.67 26.90 24.54
C HIS A 8 38.24 27.34 24.91
N PRO A 9 37.33 27.52 23.94
CA PRO A 9 35.93 27.75 24.27
C PRO A 9 35.32 26.49 24.88
N ALA A 10 34.51 26.71 25.91
CA ALA A 10 33.82 25.71 26.68
C ALA A 10 32.99 24.79 25.77
N CYS A 11 33.20 23.50 25.96
CA CYS A 11 32.33 22.45 25.50
C CYS A 11 30.97 22.65 26.21
N GLU A 12 29.98 23.20 25.52
CA GLU A 12 28.61 23.22 26.01
C GLU A 12 28.14 21.76 26.13
N THR A 13 28.05 21.30 27.34
CA THR A 13 27.40 20.05 27.71
C THR A 13 25.92 20.18 27.32
N ILE A 14 25.56 19.51 26.25
CA ILE A 14 24.15 19.26 25.90
C ILE A 14 23.55 18.48 27.07
N GLN A 15 22.83 19.19 27.95
CA GLN A 15 22.05 18.53 29.00
C GLN A 15 21.01 17.59 28.30
N PRO A 16 20.86 16.35 28.75
CA PRO A 16 19.78 15.50 28.29
C PRO A 16 18.46 16.20 28.69
N MET A 17 17.65 16.51 27.72
CA MET A 17 16.31 17.07 27.89
C MET A 17 15.52 16.06 28.74
N THR A 18 15.43 16.27 30.02
CA THR A 18 14.53 15.55 30.93
C THR A 18 13.12 15.91 30.49
N LEU A 19 12.48 14.98 29.79
CA LEU A 19 11.03 15.01 29.54
C LEU A 19 10.35 15.01 30.93
N THR A 20 9.86 16.17 31.33
CA THR A 20 8.87 16.26 32.42
C THR A 20 7.73 15.31 32.02
N ALA A 21 7.17 14.59 33.01
CA ALA A 21 6.00 13.74 32.84
C ALA A 21 4.80 14.64 32.49
N ASP A 22 4.76 15.12 31.25
CA ASP A 22 3.65 15.89 30.71
C ASP A 22 2.50 14.93 30.43
N SER A 23 1.27 15.35 30.76
CA SER A 23 0.07 14.56 30.59
C SER A 23 -0.04 14.05 29.15
N ASP A 24 -0.50 12.81 28.97
CA ASP A 24 -0.73 12.21 27.66
C ASP A 24 -1.64 13.12 26.81
N ALA A 25 -1.37 13.16 25.48
CA ALA A 25 -2.13 13.99 24.54
C ALA A 25 -3.58 13.49 24.40
N ARG A 26 -4.54 14.38 24.44
CA ARG A 26 -5.97 14.07 24.35
C ARG A 26 -6.51 14.48 22.98
N THR A 27 -6.64 13.51 22.09
CA THR A 27 -7.22 13.71 20.74
C THR A 27 -8.67 13.26 20.64
N GLY A 28 -9.26 12.72 21.72
CA GLY A 28 -10.62 12.18 21.70
C GLY A 28 -10.72 10.74 21.20
N LEU A 29 -9.60 10.10 20.80
CA LEU A 29 -9.60 8.69 20.40
C LEU A 29 -9.89 7.80 21.61
N ALA A 30 -10.90 6.95 21.49
CA ALA A 30 -11.16 5.85 22.43
C ALA A 30 -10.48 4.58 21.90
N TRP A 31 -9.81 3.83 22.80
CA TRP A 31 -8.99 2.69 22.44
C TRP A 31 -9.61 1.37 22.87
N ASP A 32 -9.41 0.36 22.04
CA ASP A 32 -9.61 -1.06 22.31
C ASP A 32 -8.30 -1.79 21.95
N HIS A 33 -7.81 -2.64 22.84
CA HIS A 33 -6.47 -3.23 22.71
C HIS A 33 -6.54 -4.71 22.37
N ARG A 34 -7.35 -5.10 21.40
CA ARG A 34 -7.64 -6.51 21.09
C ARG A 34 -6.40 -7.27 20.63
N PHE A 35 -5.57 -6.68 19.74
CA PHE A 35 -4.32 -7.33 19.36
C PHE A 35 -3.38 -7.48 20.56
N ALA A 36 -3.27 -6.46 21.41
CA ALA A 36 -2.46 -6.54 22.62
C ALA A 36 -3.00 -7.51 23.68
N ALA A 37 -4.27 -7.90 23.59
CA ALA A 37 -4.85 -8.93 24.47
C ALA A 37 -4.41 -10.37 24.10
N LEU A 38 -3.81 -10.58 22.92
CA LEU A 38 -3.27 -11.89 22.52
C LEU A 38 -2.12 -12.35 23.42
N GLY A 39 -1.39 -11.41 24.03
CA GLY A 39 -0.32 -11.72 24.99
C GLY A 39 1.07 -11.32 24.50
N PRO A 40 2.08 -11.46 25.38
CA PRO A 40 3.43 -10.93 25.15
C PRO A 40 4.22 -11.69 24.07
N ASP A 41 3.79 -12.85 23.63
CA ASP A 41 4.45 -13.62 22.57
C ASP A 41 4.31 -12.95 21.19
N PHE A 42 3.32 -12.04 21.03
CA PHE A 42 2.98 -11.44 19.76
C PHE A 42 3.64 -10.10 19.49
N PHE A 43 4.17 -9.46 20.53
CA PHE A 43 4.71 -8.10 20.43
C PHE A 43 5.66 -7.74 21.59
N THR A 44 6.37 -6.64 21.42
CA THR A 44 7.08 -5.96 22.50
C THR A 44 6.46 -4.58 22.73
N GLU A 45 6.11 -4.25 23.98
CA GLU A 45 5.67 -2.91 24.35
C GLU A 45 6.87 -1.95 24.39
N LEU A 46 6.72 -0.77 23.81
CA LEU A 46 7.76 0.24 23.80
C LEU A 46 7.19 1.62 23.52
N ARG A 47 7.93 2.65 23.90
CA ARG A 47 7.57 4.03 23.56
C ARG A 47 8.23 4.46 22.26
N PRO A 48 7.57 5.30 21.44
CA PRO A 48 8.21 6.00 20.33
C PRO A 48 9.42 6.81 20.82
N THR A 49 10.38 7.05 19.93
CA THR A 49 11.52 7.92 20.20
C THR A 49 11.24 9.31 19.63
N PRO A 50 11.28 10.38 20.43
CA PRO A 50 10.96 11.73 20.01
C PRO A 50 11.81 12.24 18.84
N LEU A 51 11.25 13.18 18.08
CA LEU A 51 11.91 13.94 17.03
C LEU A 51 11.87 15.45 17.34
N PRO A 52 12.96 16.19 17.06
CA PRO A 52 13.01 17.63 17.32
C PRO A 52 12.13 18.42 16.37
N SER A 53 11.54 19.52 16.84
CA SER A 53 10.84 20.53 16.05
C SER A 53 9.87 19.93 15.00
N PRO A 54 8.87 19.12 15.42
CA PRO A 54 7.95 18.51 14.48
C PRO A 54 7.08 19.56 13.80
N HIS A 55 6.66 19.25 12.57
CA HIS A 55 5.73 20.06 11.79
C HIS A 55 4.83 19.18 10.92
N TRP A 56 3.66 19.71 10.55
CA TRP A 56 2.75 19.04 9.63
C TRP A 56 3.31 19.08 8.20
N VAL A 57 3.27 17.95 7.50
CA VAL A 57 3.59 17.82 6.08
C VAL A 57 2.31 17.57 5.28
N GLY A 58 1.47 16.67 5.74
CA GLY A 58 0.19 16.34 5.11
C GLY A 58 -0.79 15.73 6.10
N THR A 59 -2.09 15.91 5.85
CA THR A 59 -3.18 15.34 6.66
C THR A 59 -4.29 14.87 5.73
N SER A 60 -4.98 13.78 6.09
CA SER A 60 -6.18 13.28 5.40
C SER A 60 -7.42 13.55 6.26
N PRO A 61 -8.26 14.54 5.91
CA PRO A 61 -9.52 14.78 6.60
C PRO A 61 -10.48 13.59 6.54
N ALA A 62 -10.47 12.84 5.43
CA ALA A 62 -11.30 11.66 5.26
C ALA A 62 -10.92 10.55 6.25
N VAL A 63 -9.62 10.35 6.51
CA VAL A 63 -9.15 9.37 7.50
C VAL A 63 -9.38 9.88 8.93
N ALA A 64 -9.25 11.18 9.18
CA ALA A 64 -9.62 11.77 10.47
C ALA A 64 -11.11 11.51 10.79
N GLN A 65 -12.00 11.76 9.85
CA GLN A 65 -13.43 11.47 9.99
C GLN A 65 -13.70 9.97 10.25
N LEU A 66 -12.98 9.07 9.56
CA LEU A 66 -13.05 7.63 9.77
C LEU A 66 -12.72 7.21 11.20
N LEU A 67 -11.80 7.94 11.85
CA LEU A 67 -11.37 7.73 13.22
C LEU A 67 -12.24 8.50 14.24
N GLY A 68 -13.17 9.34 13.79
CA GLY A 68 -13.96 10.21 14.66
C GLY A 68 -13.18 11.42 15.19
N LEU A 69 -12.10 11.83 14.52
CA LEU A 69 -11.35 13.03 14.82
C LEU A 69 -11.93 14.22 14.03
N ASP A 70 -12.18 15.32 14.70
CA ASP A 70 -12.47 16.56 14.00
C ASP A 70 -11.19 17.23 13.47
N GLU A 71 -11.34 18.18 12.54
CA GLU A 71 -10.19 18.82 11.90
C GLU A 71 -9.38 19.69 12.90
N ALA A 72 -10.02 20.31 13.87
CA ALA A 72 -9.34 21.12 14.87
C ALA A 72 -8.51 20.25 15.82
N ALA A 73 -9.06 19.11 16.25
CA ALA A 73 -8.32 18.12 17.05
C ALA A 73 -7.11 17.58 16.27
N LEU A 74 -7.27 17.24 14.98
CA LEU A 74 -6.19 16.75 14.15
C LEU A 74 -5.07 17.81 14.00
N ARG A 75 -5.40 19.08 13.83
CA ARG A 75 -4.42 20.16 13.61
C ARG A 75 -3.85 20.77 14.90
N SER A 76 -4.22 20.24 16.09
CA SER A 76 -3.69 20.71 17.36
C SER A 76 -2.20 20.41 17.54
N ASP A 77 -1.52 21.17 18.38
CA ASP A 77 -0.13 20.86 18.76
C ASP A 77 -0.05 19.52 19.51
N GLU A 78 -1.05 19.20 20.32
CA GLU A 78 -1.11 17.89 21.01
C GLU A 78 -1.13 16.73 20.00
N ALA A 79 -1.91 16.82 18.94
CA ALA A 79 -1.96 15.82 17.87
C ALA A 79 -0.62 15.77 17.10
N LEU A 80 -0.02 16.92 16.81
CA LEU A 80 1.29 16.99 16.16
C LEU A 80 2.34 16.23 16.98
N GLN A 81 2.44 16.51 18.27
CA GLN A 81 3.39 15.84 19.17
C GLN A 81 3.11 14.34 19.26
N ALA A 82 1.83 13.95 19.35
CA ALA A 82 1.43 12.56 19.48
C ALA A 82 1.70 11.76 18.21
N PHE A 83 1.30 12.26 17.04
CA PHE A 83 1.50 11.57 15.76
C PHE A 83 2.95 11.64 15.24
N THR A 84 3.79 12.47 15.86
CA THR A 84 5.25 12.40 15.69
C THR A 84 5.90 11.35 16.63
N GLY A 85 5.18 10.91 17.67
CA GLY A 85 5.71 10.01 18.70
C GLY A 85 6.43 10.72 19.82
N ASN A 86 6.31 12.05 19.96
CA ASN A 86 6.90 12.85 21.02
C ASN A 86 6.12 12.76 22.35
N ARG A 87 4.79 12.55 22.25
CA ARG A 87 3.89 12.33 23.39
C ARG A 87 3.05 11.07 23.14
N LEU A 88 2.66 10.38 24.19
CA LEU A 88 1.70 9.28 24.06
C LEU A 88 0.27 9.85 23.92
N LEU A 89 -0.56 9.15 23.16
CA LEU A 89 -2.00 9.39 23.17
C LEU A 89 -2.59 8.77 24.42
N ALA A 90 -3.46 9.52 25.10
CA ALA A 90 -4.11 9.05 26.31
C ALA A 90 -4.85 7.73 26.05
N GLY A 91 -4.56 6.71 26.83
CA GLY A 91 -5.11 5.37 26.72
C GLY A 91 -4.50 4.50 25.63
N SER A 92 -3.53 4.98 24.82
CA SER A 92 -2.82 4.13 23.86
C SER A 92 -1.89 3.13 24.56
N ARG A 93 -1.63 2.01 23.87
CA ARG A 93 -0.71 0.96 24.33
C ARG A 93 0.30 0.65 23.21
N PRO A 94 1.34 1.47 23.08
CA PRO A 94 2.28 1.35 21.97
C PRO A 94 3.07 0.05 22.01
N LEU A 95 3.12 -0.64 20.86
CA LEU A 95 3.80 -1.92 20.72
C LEU A 95 4.38 -2.10 19.30
N ALA A 96 5.36 -2.99 19.18
CA ALA A 96 5.87 -3.48 17.91
C ALA A 96 5.59 -4.98 17.80
N SER A 97 4.94 -5.42 16.72
CA SER A 97 4.62 -6.82 16.51
C SER A 97 5.81 -7.62 16.01
N VAL A 98 5.84 -8.92 16.36
CA VAL A 98 6.86 -9.87 15.90
C VAL A 98 6.32 -10.66 14.71
N TYR A 99 7.15 -10.83 13.70
CA TYR A 99 6.89 -11.72 12.57
C TYR A 99 8.21 -12.17 11.92
N SER A 100 8.11 -13.11 11.02
CA SER A 100 9.17 -13.60 10.15
C SER A 100 8.73 -13.44 8.69
N GLY A 101 9.39 -14.07 7.76
CA GLY A 101 8.88 -14.14 6.40
C GLY A 101 9.94 -14.44 5.35
N HIS A 102 9.48 -14.62 4.12
CA HIS A 102 10.33 -14.81 2.97
C HIS A 102 10.54 -13.48 2.25
N GLN A 103 11.76 -12.99 2.23
CA GLN A 103 12.17 -11.80 1.49
C GLN A 103 12.90 -12.20 0.22
N PHE A 104 12.41 -11.78 -0.95
CA PHE A 104 12.90 -12.24 -2.26
C PHE A 104 12.93 -13.79 -2.39
N GLY A 105 12.01 -14.48 -1.71
CA GLY A 105 11.93 -15.94 -1.68
C GLY A 105 12.89 -16.62 -0.70
N VAL A 106 13.67 -15.87 0.07
CA VAL A 106 14.59 -16.39 1.09
C VAL A 106 14.00 -16.19 2.47
N TRP A 107 14.01 -17.26 3.28
CA TRP A 107 13.53 -17.22 4.67
C TRP A 107 14.35 -16.30 5.54
N VAL A 108 13.69 -15.41 6.28
CA VAL A 108 14.26 -14.55 7.32
C VAL A 108 13.53 -14.80 8.63
N GLY A 109 14.19 -15.53 9.53
CA GLY A 109 13.59 -16.02 10.78
C GLY A 109 13.24 -14.96 11.81
N GLN A 110 13.80 -13.74 11.70
CA GLN A 110 13.48 -12.63 12.58
C GLN A 110 13.32 -11.34 11.79
N LEU A 111 12.09 -10.89 11.72
CA LEU A 111 11.65 -9.60 11.24
C LEU A 111 10.84 -8.92 12.37
N GLY A 112 9.75 -8.30 12.06
CA GLY A 112 8.89 -7.59 12.99
C GLY A 112 8.80 -6.12 12.61
N ASP A 113 8.03 -5.35 13.37
CA ASP A 113 7.84 -3.92 13.15
C ASP A 113 9.12 -3.13 13.47
N GLY A 114 10.12 -3.20 12.57
CA GLY A 114 11.46 -2.64 12.78
C GLY A 114 11.53 -1.12 12.80
N ARG A 115 10.50 -0.44 12.29
CA ARG A 115 10.35 1.04 12.30
C ARG A 115 8.90 1.49 12.46
N ALA A 116 8.03 0.58 12.83
CA ALA A 116 6.62 0.86 13.04
C ALA A 116 6.22 0.56 14.49
N ILE A 117 5.31 1.35 15.05
CA ILE A 117 4.81 1.21 16.41
C ILE A 117 3.29 1.34 16.35
N LEU A 118 2.60 0.26 16.66
CA LEU A 118 1.15 0.23 16.78
C LEU A 118 0.76 0.93 18.09
N LEU A 119 -0.05 1.98 18.01
CA LEU A 119 -0.56 2.71 19.18
C LEU A 119 -1.73 1.98 19.85
N GLY A 120 -2.45 1.21 19.08
CA GLY A 120 -3.60 0.45 19.49
C GLY A 120 -4.67 0.40 18.40
N GLU A 121 -5.80 -0.19 18.75
CA GLU A 121 -7.01 -0.20 17.94
C GLU A 121 -8.01 0.79 18.54
N THR A 122 -8.65 1.61 17.71
CA THR A 122 -9.72 2.49 18.16
C THR A 122 -10.99 1.70 18.46
N ALA A 123 -11.88 2.25 19.28
CA ALA A 123 -13.19 1.64 19.57
C ALA A 123 -14.04 1.40 18.30
N SER A 124 -13.78 2.14 17.22
CA SER A 124 -14.39 1.93 15.90
C SER A 124 -13.75 0.81 15.07
N GLY A 125 -12.74 0.12 15.62
CA GLY A 125 -12.09 -1.05 15.02
C GLY A 125 -11.03 -0.73 13.96
N TRP A 126 -10.32 0.40 14.12
CA TRP A 126 -9.21 0.78 13.27
C TRP A 126 -7.91 0.76 14.07
N GLU A 127 -6.93 0.03 13.60
CA GLU A 127 -5.57 0.07 14.12
C GLU A 127 -4.85 1.33 13.64
N VAL A 128 -4.15 2.00 14.56
CA VAL A 128 -3.36 3.22 14.29
C VAL A 128 -1.90 2.93 14.57
N GLN A 129 -1.05 3.11 13.57
CA GLN A 129 0.36 2.75 13.64
C GLN A 129 1.25 3.90 13.15
N LEU A 130 2.29 4.24 13.93
CA LEU A 130 3.32 5.21 13.55
C LEU A 130 4.46 4.50 12.81
N LYS A 131 4.76 4.90 11.57
CA LYS A 131 5.93 4.41 10.81
C LYS A 131 7.03 5.47 10.80
N GLY A 132 8.20 5.12 11.31
CA GLY A 132 9.34 6.02 11.43
C GLY A 132 9.53 6.59 12.85
N ALA A 133 8.77 6.13 13.84
CA ALA A 133 8.75 6.68 15.19
C ALA A 133 9.89 6.18 16.10
N GLY A 134 10.91 5.55 15.56
CA GLY A 134 12.11 5.15 16.29
C GLY A 134 12.39 3.66 16.29
N ARG A 135 13.48 3.29 16.95
CA ARG A 135 13.94 1.90 17.03
C ARG A 135 12.99 1.04 17.85
N THR A 136 12.85 -0.19 17.39
CA THR A 136 12.18 -1.30 18.09
C THR A 136 13.18 -2.44 18.27
N PRO A 137 12.87 -3.49 19.05
CA PRO A 137 13.70 -4.69 19.13
C PRO A 137 13.93 -5.38 17.77
N TYR A 138 13.07 -5.08 16.79
CA TYR A 138 13.07 -5.69 15.46
C TYR A 138 13.77 -4.82 14.39
N SER A 139 14.35 -3.69 14.76
CA SER A 139 15.03 -2.77 13.81
C SER A 139 16.30 -3.35 13.20
N ARG A 140 16.81 -4.48 13.73
CA ARG A 140 18.09 -5.07 13.30
C ARG A 140 19.21 -4.03 13.35
N MET A 141 19.83 -3.70 12.20
CA MET A 141 20.87 -2.66 12.08
C MET A 141 20.28 -1.28 11.75
N GLY A 142 18.96 -1.17 11.58
CA GLY A 142 18.27 0.08 11.20
C GLY A 142 18.16 1.08 12.38
N ASP A 143 17.86 2.32 12.02
CA ASP A 143 17.66 3.43 12.98
C ASP A 143 16.19 3.57 13.43
N GLY A 144 15.28 2.81 12.85
CA GLY A 144 13.84 2.87 13.12
C GLY A 144 13.16 4.13 12.58
N ARG A 145 13.84 4.92 11.75
CA ARG A 145 13.31 6.16 11.17
C ARG A 145 12.76 5.95 9.76
N ALA A 146 11.83 6.80 9.38
CA ALA A 146 11.44 7.04 8.00
C ALA A 146 11.92 8.42 7.57
N VAL A 147 12.05 8.62 6.25
CA VAL A 147 12.47 9.90 5.67
C VAL A 147 11.31 10.59 4.98
N LEU A 148 11.41 11.91 4.78
CA LEU A 148 10.35 12.71 4.18
C LEU A 148 9.91 12.16 2.82
N ARG A 149 10.87 11.80 1.96
CA ARG A 149 10.62 11.27 0.61
C ARG A 149 9.73 10.03 0.62
N SER A 150 10.12 9.00 1.37
CA SER A 150 9.34 7.74 1.43
C SER A 150 8.00 7.93 2.12
N SER A 151 7.92 8.84 3.09
CA SER A 151 6.68 9.16 3.81
C SER A 151 5.65 9.83 2.91
N ILE A 152 6.07 10.76 2.05
CA ILE A 152 5.21 11.40 1.04
C ILE A 152 4.69 10.36 0.05
N ARG A 153 5.56 9.47 -0.45
CA ARG A 153 5.17 8.41 -1.39
C ARG A 153 4.13 7.47 -0.78
N GLU A 154 4.35 7.00 0.45
CA GLU A 154 3.41 6.11 1.13
C GLU A 154 2.06 6.80 1.39
N PHE A 155 2.07 8.03 1.87
CA PHE A 155 0.85 8.82 2.12
C PHE A 155 0.02 9.01 0.85
N LEU A 156 0.64 9.51 -0.21
CA LEU A 156 -0.06 9.75 -1.47
C LEU A 156 -0.56 8.45 -2.11
N CYS A 157 0.25 7.37 -2.06
CA CYS A 157 -0.14 6.11 -2.69
C CYS A 157 -1.28 5.41 -1.94
N SER A 158 -1.26 5.42 -0.60
CA SER A 158 -2.35 4.81 0.17
C SER A 158 -3.69 5.49 -0.11
N GLU A 159 -3.72 6.82 -0.19
CA GLU A 159 -4.92 7.57 -0.52
C GLU A 159 -5.30 7.42 -2.01
N ALA A 160 -4.33 7.37 -2.92
CA ALA A 160 -4.57 7.06 -4.34
C ALA A 160 -5.22 5.69 -4.54
N MET A 161 -4.70 4.65 -3.90
CA MET A 161 -5.26 3.30 -3.98
C MET A 161 -6.68 3.25 -3.41
N HIS A 162 -6.92 3.96 -2.32
CA HIS A 162 -8.30 4.10 -1.79
C HIS A 162 -9.22 4.82 -2.78
N GLY A 163 -8.78 5.93 -3.37
CA GLY A 163 -9.53 6.65 -4.41
C GLY A 163 -9.86 5.79 -5.63
N LEU A 164 -8.96 4.87 -6.01
CA LEU A 164 -9.16 3.89 -7.06
C LEU A 164 -10.05 2.71 -6.65
N GLY A 165 -10.50 2.63 -5.40
CA GLY A 165 -11.29 1.51 -4.88
C GLY A 165 -10.49 0.23 -4.62
N VAL A 166 -9.16 0.31 -4.56
CA VAL A 166 -8.28 -0.83 -4.25
C VAL A 166 -8.11 -0.96 -2.73
N PRO A 167 -8.35 -2.14 -2.12
CA PRO A 167 -8.16 -2.35 -0.69
C PRO A 167 -6.73 -2.02 -0.24
N THR A 168 -6.63 -1.16 0.78
CA THR A 168 -5.33 -0.60 1.20
C THR A 168 -5.35 -0.15 2.66
N SER A 169 -4.17 -0.10 3.28
CA SER A 169 -3.99 0.74 4.46
C SER A 169 -4.15 2.21 4.09
N ARG A 170 -4.66 3.02 5.02
CA ARG A 170 -4.85 4.46 4.86
C ARG A 170 -3.73 5.22 5.59
N ALA A 171 -3.58 6.49 5.29
CA ALA A 171 -2.65 7.37 6.00
C ALA A 171 -3.38 8.60 6.55
N LEU A 172 -3.37 8.75 7.89
CA LEU A 172 -3.99 9.90 8.57
C LEU A 172 -3.20 11.17 8.34
N CYS A 173 -1.88 11.08 8.51
CA CYS A 173 -1.01 12.24 8.39
C CYS A 173 0.46 11.86 8.18
N ILE A 174 1.23 12.86 7.77
CA ILE A 174 2.69 12.89 7.84
C ILE A 174 3.11 14.03 8.75
N THR A 175 4.00 13.76 9.69
CA THR A 175 4.73 14.78 10.43
C THR A 175 6.20 14.75 10.02
N GLY A 176 6.80 15.91 9.80
CA GLY A 176 8.21 16.09 9.46
C GLY A 176 9.02 16.60 10.64
N SER A 177 10.34 16.42 10.58
CA SER A 177 11.29 16.97 11.56
C SER A 177 12.63 17.27 10.86
N PRO A 178 13.35 18.31 11.24
CA PRO A 178 14.69 18.60 10.71
C PRO A 178 15.75 17.57 11.19
N GLY A 179 15.37 16.62 12.05
CA GLY A 179 16.27 15.56 12.52
C GLY A 179 16.90 14.81 11.35
N PRO A 180 18.25 14.71 11.28
CA PRO A 180 18.93 14.07 10.17
C PRO A 180 18.77 12.55 10.24
N VAL A 181 18.53 11.93 9.08
CA VAL A 181 18.48 10.48 8.90
C VAL A 181 19.44 10.10 7.78
N ARG A 182 20.39 9.21 8.08
CA ARG A 182 21.37 8.75 7.11
C ARG A 182 20.77 7.63 6.25
N ARG A 183 20.71 7.87 4.95
CA ARG A 183 20.41 6.87 3.90
C ARG A 183 21.57 6.89 2.90
N GLU A 184 21.33 6.84 1.62
CA GLU A 184 22.33 7.10 0.59
C GLU A 184 22.86 8.53 0.72
N GLU A 185 21.95 9.44 1.06
CA GLU A 185 22.23 10.84 1.44
C GLU A 185 21.73 11.12 2.86
N ILE A 186 22.02 12.30 3.40
CA ILE A 186 21.42 12.79 4.64
C ILE A 186 20.07 13.40 4.28
N GLU A 187 19.00 12.80 4.79
CA GLU A 187 17.62 13.24 4.61
C GLU A 187 17.01 13.69 5.94
N THR A 188 15.83 14.30 5.89
CA THR A 188 15.09 14.71 7.08
C THR A 188 14.13 13.59 7.54
N ALA A 189 13.97 13.47 8.87
CA ALA A 189 13.06 12.50 9.46
C ALA A 189 11.60 12.85 9.20
N ALA A 190 10.77 11.83 9.06
CA ALA A 190 9.33 11.97 9.04
C ALA A 190 8.65 10.75 9.69
N VAL A 191 7.40 10.92 10.11
CA VAL A 191 6.55 9.85 10.63
C VAL A 191 5.24 9.84 9.86
N VAL A 192 4.86 8.67 9.33
CA VAL A 192 3.54 8.43 8.75
C VAL A 192 2.66 7.76 9.79
N THR A 193 1.49 8.35 10.05
CA THR A 193 0.45 7.68 10.82
C THR A 193 -0.42 6.87 9.89
N ARG A 194 -0.25 5.54 9.92
CA ARG A 194 -1.01 4.57 9.13
C ARG A 194 -2.27 4.12 9.87
N VAL A 195 -3.30 3.81 9.12
CA VAL A 195 -4.58 3.33 9.64
C VAL A 195 -5.04 2.13 8.81
N ALA A 196 -5.41 1.03 9.46
CA ALA A 196 -5.95 -0.15 8.80
C ALA A 196 -6.90 -0.90 9.74
N ARG A 197 -7.70 -1.81 9.18
CA ARG A 197 -8.49 -2.72 10.03
C ARG A 197 -7.61 -3.69 10.81
N SER A 198 -6.48 -4.10 10.22
CA SER A 198 -5.44 -4.86 10.89
C SER A 198 -4.13 -4.74 10.13
N PHE A 199 -3.00 -4.77 10.86
CA PHE A 199 -1.65 -4.90 10.31
C PHE A 199 -1.11 -6.33 10.42
N VAL A 200 -1.93 -7.33 10.72
CA VAL A 200 -1.55 -8.75 10.69
C VAL A 200 -1.21 -9.16 9.26
N ARG A 201 -0.04 -9.82 9.10
CA ARG A 201 0.57 -10.24 7.83
C ARG A 201 0.74 -11.75 7.79
N PHE A 202 0.99 -12.30 6.62
CA PHE A 202 1.33 -13.73 6.48
C PHE A 202 2.54 -14.09 7.36
N GLY A 203 3.51 -13.20 7.46
CA GLY A 203 4.71 -13.39 8.27
C GLY A 203 4.46 -13.61 9.76
N HIS A 204 3.33 -13.18 10.33
CA HIS A 204 2.99 -13.50 11.72
C HIS A 204 2.72 -15.01 11.87
N PHE A 205 1.98 -15.61 10.95
CA PHE A 205 1.70 -17.04 10.94
C PHE A 205 2.97 -17.86 10.69
N GLU A 206 3.78 -17.43 9.72
CA GLU A 206 5.06 -18.07 9.42
C GLU A 206 5.99 -18.07 10.64
N HIS A 207 5.98 -16.97 11.43
CA HIS A 207 6.80 -16.87 12.64
C HIS A 207 6.48 -17.96 13.66
N PHE A 208 5.22 -18.07 14.06
CA PHE A 208 4.82 -19.03 15.09
C PHE A 208 4.93 -20.48 14.60
N ALA A 209 4.58 -20.75 13.33
CA ALA A 209 4.74 -22.07 12.74
C ALA A 209 6.21 -22.52 12.69
N ALA A 210 7.11 -21.66 12.20
CA ALA A 210 8.53 -21.97 12.10
C ALA A 210 9.23 -22.17 13.45
N ASN A 211 8.72 -21.52 14.52
CA ASN A 211 9.24 -21.69 15.88
C ASN A 211 8.55 -22.82 16.67
N GLY A 212 7.63 -23.58 16.07
CA GLY A 212 6.89 -24.64 16.74
C GLY A 212 5.95 -24.14 17.85
N GLN A 213 5.52 -22.88 17.79
CA GLN A 213 4.64 -22.25 18.77
C GLN A 213 3.15 -22.42 18.36
N GLU A 214 2.71 -23.69 18.31
CA GLU A 214 1.40 -24.07 17.78
C GLU A 214 0.23 -23.39 18.52
N ALA A 215 0.31 -23.30 19.87
CA ALA A 215 -0.72 -22.65 20.65
C ALA A 215 -0.85 -21.13 20.32
N ALA A 216 0.27 -20.43 20.07
CA ALA A 216 0.27 -19.06 19.65
C ALA A 216 -0.25 -18.92 18.20
N LEU A 217 0.14 -19.83 17.31
CA LEU A 217 -0.38 -19.89 15.95
C LEU A 217 -1.91 -20.04 15.94
N GLN A 218 -2.45 -20.97 16.76
CA GLN A 218 -3.87 -21.16 16.91
C GLN A 218 -4.56 -19.91 17.47
N THR A 219 -4.01 -19.30 18.52
CA THR A 219 -4.54 -18.06 19.12
C THR A 219 -4.63 -16.94 18.07
N LEU A 220 -3.60 -16.80 17.22
CA LEU A 220 -3.61 -15.81 16.13
C LEU A 220 -4.66 -16.13 15.07
N ALA A 221 -4.73 -17.39 14.65
CA ALA A 221 -5.70 -17.82 13.64
C ALA A 221 -7.14 -17.64 14.14
N ASP A 222 -7.43 -18.01 15.38
CA ASP A 222 -8.73 -17.83 16.02
C ASP A 222 -9.09 -16.34 16.13
N TYR A 223 -8.14 -15.47 16.55
CA TYR A 223 -8.33 -14.02 16.58
C TYR A 223 -8.71 -13.46 15.21
N VAL A 224 -8.01 -13.89 14.16
CA VAL A 224 -8.27 -13.43 12.79
C VAL A 224 -9.62 -13.92 12.28
N ILE A 225 -9.95 -15.20 12.53
CA ILE A 225 -11.24 -15.79 12.14
C ILE A 225 -12.38 -15.04 12.84
N ASP A 226 -12.37 -15.00 14.17
CA ASP A 226 -13.49 -14.50 14.96
C ASP A 226 -13.77 -13.02 14.66
N ARG A 227 -12.76 -12.29 14.24
CA ARG A 227 -12.87 -10.84 14.02
C ARG A 227 -13.14 -10.44 12.58
N TYR A 228 -12.54 -11.13 11.62
CA TYR A 228 -12.51 -10.69 10.23
C TYR A 228 -13.07 -11.70 9.24
N TYR A 229 -13.26 -12.94 9.68
CA TYR A 229 -13.73 -14.08 8.89
C TYR A 229 -14.66 -15.00 9.70
N PRO A 230 -15.65 -14.45 10.44
CA PRO A 230 -16.49 -15.26 11.34
C PRO A 230 -17.23 -16.36 10.59
N GLU A 231 -17.51 -16.17 9.29
CA GLU A 231 -18.12 -17.16 8.41
C GLU A 231 -17.30 -18.47 8.31
N CYS A 232 -16.00 -18.44 8.58
CA CYS A 232 -15.17 -19.65 8.59
C CYS A 232 -15.50 -20.63 9.73
N ARG A 233 -16.21 -20.19 10.78
CA ARG A 233 -16.62 -21.05 11.89
C ARG A 233 -17.82 -21.94 11.53
N ASP A 234 -18.72 -21.42 10.71
CA ASP A 234 -20.03 -22.04 10.45
C ASP A 234 -20.04 -22.75 9.07
N GLY A 235 -18.97 -22.68 8.30
CA GLY A 235 -18.87 -23.28 6.97
C GLY A 235 -18.87 -24.83 7.03
N THR A 236 -19.59 -25.45 6.12
CA THR A 236 -19.58 -26.92 5.93
C THR A 236 -18.57 -27.34 4.85
N ASP A 237 -18.12 -26.42 4.03
CA ASP A 237 -17.10 -26.65 3.02
C ASP A 237 -15.74 -26.98 3.67
N LEU A 238 -14.82 -27.55 2.92
CA LEU A 238 -13.52 -27.95 3.42
C LEU A 238 -13.61 -28.80 4.71
N ALA A 239 -14.55 -29.75 4.73
CA ALA A 239 -14.82 -30.64 5.84
C ALA A 239 -15.16 -29.92 7.18
N GLY A 240 -15.61 -28.69 7.13
CA GLY A 240 -15.88 -27.85 8.30
C GLY A 240 -14.64 -27.40 9.06
N ASN A 241 -13.45 -27.44 8.42
CA ASN A 241 -12.19 -27.01 9.03
C ASN A 241 -12.05 -25.47 8.95
N PRO A 242 -12.10 -24.72 10.07
CA PRO A 242 -12.12 -23.26 10.06
C PRO A 242 -10.80 -22.65 9.56
N TYR A 243 -9.67 -23.35 9.72
CA TYR A 243 -8.37 -22.86 9.29
C TYR A 243 -8.15 -23.06 7.78
N ALA A 244 -8.69 -24.15 7.22
CA ALA A 244 -8.74 -24.34 5.77
C ALA A 244 -9.68 -23.31 5.13
N ALA A 245 -10.82 -23.01 5.75
CA ALA A 245 -11.74 -21.96 5.32
C ALA A 245 -11.11 -20.58 5.40
N LEU A 246 -10.33 -20.27 6.44
CA LEU A 246 -9.53 -19.05 6.53
C LEU A 246 -8.54 -18.95 5.36
N LEU A 247 -7.79 -20.02 5.07
CA LEU A 247 -6.84 -20.03 3.96
C LEU A 247 -7.52 -19.77 2.62
N GLN A 248 -8.69 -20.37 2.39
CA GLN A 248 -9.50 -20.12 1.19
C GLN A 248 -9.94 -18.66 1.11
N ALA A 249 -10.51 -18.10 2.17
CA ALA A 249 -11.01 -16.73 2.19
C ALA A 249 -9.88 -15.70 1.96
N VAL A 250 -8.70 -15.94 2.56
CA VAL A 250 -7.50 -15.12 2.32
C VAL A 250 -7.01 -15.25 0.88
N SER A 251 -7.03 -16.47 0.32
CA SER A 251 -6.64 -16.74 -1.06
C SER A 251 -7.53 -15.99 -2.04
N GLU A 252 -8.83 -16.02 -1.84
CA GLU A 252 -9.80 -15.30 -2.67
C GLU A 252 -9.67 -13.77 -2.57
N ARG A 253 -9.48 -13.22 -1.34
CA ARG A 253 -9.26 -11.78 -1.17
C ARG A 253 -7.95 -11.34 -1.85
N THR A 254 -6.90 -12.13 -1.71
CA THR A 254 -5.61 -11.87 -2.38
C THR A 254 -5.73 -11.94 -3.90
N ALA A 255 -6.50 -12.91 -4.44
CA ALA A 255 -6.78 -13.04 -5.87
C ALA A 255 -7.45 -11.77 -6.43
N ARG A 256 -8.50 -11.29 -5.75
CA ARG A 256 -9.22 -10.07 -6.14
C ARG A 256 -8.32 -8.83 -6.06
N LEU A 257 -7.46 -8.73 -5.04
CA LEU A 257 -6.48 -7.65 -4.91
C LEU A 257 -5.49 -7.66 -6.07
N MET A 258 -4.95 -8.83 -6.44
CA MET A 258 -4.03 -8.96 -7.57
C MET A 258 -4.70 -8.58 -8.90
N ALA A 259 -5.96 -8.96 -9.10
CA ALA A 259 -6.73 -8.56 -10.27
C ALA A 259 -6.87 -7.03 -10.38
N GLN A 260 -7.14 -6.35 -9.26
CA GLN A 260 -7.22 -4.89 -9.22
C GLN A 260 -5.86 -4.24 -9.50
N TRP A 261 -4.75 -4.75 -8.90
CA TRP A 261 -3.41 -4.22 -9.18
C TRP A 261 -3.06 -4.32 -10.66
N GLN A 262 -3.33 -5.49 -11.29
CA GLN A 262 -3.11 -5.68 -12.71
C GLN A 262 -3.99 -4.74 -13.56
N ALA A 263 -5.24 -4.56 -13.20
CA ALA A 263 -6.16 -3.73 -13.97
C ALA A 263 -5.83 -2.22 -13.91
N VAL A 264 -5.32 -1.71 -12.77
CA VAL A 264 -4.95 -0.30 -12.64
C VAL A 264 -3.49 -0.01 -13.04
N GLY A 265 -2.70 -1.05 -13.38
CA GLY A 265 -1.30 -0.89 -13.74
C GLY A 265 -0.38 -0.65 -12.56
N PHE A 266 -0.73 -1.14 -11.36
CA PHE A 266 0.07 -0.96 -10.15
C PHE A 266 1.10 -2.08 -9.99
N CYS A 267 2.38 -1.68 -9.80
CA CYS A 267 3.49 -2.55 -9.46
C CYS A 267 3.95 -2.26 -8.02
N HIS A 268 3.81 -3.24 -7.12
CA HIS A 268 4.18 -3.07 -5.70
C HIS A 268 5.68 -3.07 -5.47
N GLY A 269 6.42 -3.90 -6.20
CA GLY A 269 7.88 -3.97 -6.19
C GLY A 269 8.52 -4.72 -5.03
N VAL A 270 7.81 -5.05 -3.95
CA VAL A 270 8.32 -5.83 -2.80
C VAL A 270 7.21 -6.70 -2.22
N MET A 271 6.92 -7.80 -2.88
CA MET A 271 5.89 -8.75 -2.45
C MET A 271 6.48 -9.88 -1.61
N ASN A 272 7.17 -9.52 -0.54
CA ASN A 272 7.59 -10.46 0.51
C ASN A 272 6.37 -10.97 1.27
N THR A 273 6.46 -12.11 1.95
CA THR A 273 5.35 -12.63 2.78
C THR A 273 5.04 -11.72 3.97
N ASP A 274 6.05 -10.99 4.48
CA ASP A 274 5.89 -9.95 5.49
C ASP A 274 5.24 -8.64 4.96
N ASN A 275 5.01 -8.53 3.65
CA ASN A 275 4.26 -7.44 3.01
C ASN A 275 2.90 -7.90 2.45
N MET A 276 2.42 -9.08 2.86
CA MET A 276 1.11 -9.60 2.49
C MET A 276 0.15 -9.51 3.66
N SER A 277 -0.90 -8.71 3.51
CA SER A 277 -1.94 -8.55 4.54
C SER A 277 -2.85 -9.77 4.60
N ILE A 278 -3.15 -10.24 5.82
CA ILE A 278 -4.15 -11.30 6.02
C ILE A 278 -5.55 -10.90 5.58
N LEU A 279 -5.82 -9.60 5.46
CA LEU A 279 -7.10 -9.04 5.02
C LEU A 279 -7.15 -8.73 3.51
N GLY A 280 -6.09 -9.04 2.74
CA GLY A 280 -6.02 -8.67 1.33
C GLY A 280 -5.93 -7.15 1.11
N LEU A 281 -5.25 -6.43 2.00
CA LEU A 281 -4.96 -5.00 1.84
C LEU A 281 -3.61 -4.80 1.18
N THR A 282 -3.49 -3.75 0.37
CA THR A 282 -2.18 -3.24 -0.04
C THR A 282 -1.55 -2.53 1.15
N ILE A 283 -0.36 -2.98 1.56
CA ILE A 283 0.39 -2.45 2.71
C ILE A 283 1.86 -2.21 2.34
N ASP A 284 2.57 -1.41 3.14
CA ASP A 284 4.02 -1.19 3.03
C ASP A 284 4.51 -0.67 1.66
N TYR A 285 4.00 0.50 1.29
CA TYR A 285 4.40 1.19 0.08
C TYR A 285 5.89 1.60 0.13
N GLY A 286 6.71 0.86 -0.62
CA GLY A 286 8.13 1.11 -0.82
C GLY A 286 8.42 1.57 -2.25
N PRO A 287 9.12 0.74 -3.06
CA PRO A 287 9.47 1.06 -4.44
C PRO A 287 8.34 0.77 -5.43
N PHE A 288 7.09 1.12 -5.08
CA PHE A 288 5.94 0.93 -5.96
C PHE A 288 5.99 1.88 -7.16
N GLN A 289 5.21 1.54 -8.19
CA GLN A 289 4.97 2.41 -9.34
C GLN A 289 3.60 2.09 -9.99
N PHE A 290 2.89 3.12 -10.47
CA PHE A 290 1.89 2.95 -11.53
C PHE A 290 2.61 2.98 -12.87
N LEU A 291 2.27 2.05 -13.76
CA LEU A 291 2.87 2.01 -15.09
C LEU A 291 2.63 3.33 -15.84
N ASP A 292 3.68 3.86 -16.45
CA ASP A 292 3.57 4.83 -17.53
C ASP A 292 3.28 4.06 -18.83
N ALA A 293 4.28 3.65 -19.58
CA ALA A 293 4.09 2.75 -20.70
C ALA A 293 3.70 1.32 -20.23
N PHE A 294 2.84 0.65 -21.00
CA PHE A 294 2.49 -0.74 -20.70
C PHE A 294 3.64 -1.68 -21.06
N VAL A 295 4.44 -2.00 -20.07
CA VAL A 295 5.55 -2.96 -20.16
C VAL A 295 5.27 -4.11 -19.20
N PRO A 296 4.80 -5.28 -19.68
CA PRO A 296 4.45 -6.40 -18.78
C PRO A 296 5.58 -6.84 -17.86
N GLY A 297 6.83 -6.82 -18.33
CA GLY A 297 8.01 -7.17 -17.55
C GLY A 297 8.59 -6.04 -16.70
N HIS A 298 7.85 -4.93 -16.49
CA HIS A 298 8.36 -3.76 -15.73
C HIS A 298 8.74 -4.12 -14.30
N VAL A 299 9.95 -3.69 -13.88
CA VAL A 299 10.50 -3.83 -12.54
C VAL A 299 10.66 -2.44 -11.94
N CYS A 300 9.83 -2.10 -10.97
CA CYS A 300 9.84 -0.77 -10.34
C CYS A 300 10.87 -0.64 -9.19
N ASN A 301 11.41 -1.74 -8.71
CA ASN A 301 12.36 -1.79 -7.60
C ASN A 301 13.78 -2.01 -8.11
N HIS A 302 14.64 -0.99 -8.01
CA HIS A 302 16.04 -1.08 -8.42
C HIS A 302 16.81 -2.23 -7.71
N SER A 303 16.41 -2.61 -6.50
CA SER A 303 17.03 -3.73 -5.76
C SER A 303 16.63 -5.11 -6.29
N ASP A 304 15.59 -5.21 -7.12
CA ASP A 304 15.11 -6.47 -7.70
C ASP A 304 15.82 -6.79 -9.03
N SER A 305 17.08 -7.13 -8.95
CA SER A 305 17.92 -7.39 -10.12
C SER A 305 17.46 -8.58 -10.99
N GLN A 306 16.61 -9.45 -10.47
CA GLN A 306 16.09 -10.63 -11.18
C GLN A 306 14.63 -10.47 -11.63
N GLY A 307 14.02 -9.34 -11.35
CA GLY A 307 12.63 -9.07 -11.68
C GLY A 307 11.65 -10.06 -11.04
N ARG A 308 11.94 -10.53 -9.82
CA ARG A 308 11.03 -11.43 -9.08
C ARG A 308 9.66 -10.79 -8.94
N TYR A 309 9.62 -9.49 -8.66
CA TYR A 309 8.40 -8.71 -8.42
C TYR A 309 8.01 -7.85 -9.62
N ALA A 310 8.39 -8.26 -10.85
CA ALA A 310 7.95 -7.61 -12.07
C ALA A 310 6.41 -7.58 -12.13
N TYR A 311 5.84 -6.56 -12.78
CA TYR A 311 4.39 -6.33 -12.85
C TYR A 311 3.60 -7.57 -13.25
N ASN A 312 3.97 -8.26 -14.33
CA ASN A 312 3.29 -9.46 -14.80
C ASN A 312 3.52 -10.72 -13.94
N ARG A 313 4.47 -10.65 -13.00
CA ARG A 313 4.75 -11.76 -12.07
C ARG A 313 4.00 -11.67 -10.75
N GLN A 314 3.39 -10.52 -10.45
CA GLN A 314 2.70 -10.28 -9.19
C GLN A 314 1.65 -11.35 -8.84
N PRO A 315 0.77 -11.78 -9.78
CA PRO A 315 -0.19 -12.83 -9.46
C PRO A 315 0.45 -14.17 -9.06
N ASN A 316 1.53 -14.56 -9.75
CA ASN A 316 2.23 -15.81 -9.44
C ASN A 316 3.00 -15.73 -8.12
N VAL A 317 3.57 -14.55 -7.79
CA VAL A 317 4.25 -14.34 -6.51
C VAL A 317 3.24 -14.33 -5.36
N ALA A 318 2.07 -13.73 -5.56
CA ALA A 318 1.00 -13.78 -4.55
C ALA A 318 0.54 -15.22 -4.28
N TYR A 319 0.37 -16.04 -5.31
CA TYR A 319 0.06 -17.47 -5.15
C TYR A 319 1.16 -18.22 -4.39
N TRP A 320 2.44 -17.93 -4.68
CA TRP A 320 3.56 -18.48 -3.94
C TRP A 320 3.55 -18.06 -2.46
N ASN A 321 3.23 -16.79 -2.17
CA ASN A 321 3.11 -16.30 -0.79
C ASN A 321 1.94 -16.96 -0.06
N LEU A 322 0.83 -17.23 -0.73
CA LEU A 322 -0.29 -18.01 -0.18
C LEU A 322 0.12 -19.46 0.11
N PHE A 323 0.98 -20.06 -0.69
CA PHE A 323 1.56 -21.37 -0.38
C PHE A 323 2.39 -21.34 0.91
N CYS A 324 3.18 -20.26 1.15
CA CYS A 324 3.89 -20.09 2.42
C CYS A 324 2.91 -19.97 3.60
N LEU A 325 1.82 -19.22 3.44
CA LEU A 325 0.77 -19.13 4.45
C LEU A 325 0.09 -20.50 4.71
N ALA A 326 -0.18 -21.26 3.65
CA ALA A 326 -0.74 -22.60 3.77
C ALA A 326 0.17 -23.54 4.56
N GLN A 327 1.48 -23.48 4.30
CA GLN A 327 2.45 -24.26 5.09
C GLN A 327 2.47 -23.84 6.56
N ALA A 328 2.34 -22.55 6.84
CA ALA A 328 2.26 -22.03 8.20
C ALA A 328 0.97 -22.46 8.93
N LEU A 329 -0.14 -22.58 8.22
CA LEU A 329 -1.43 -23.01 8.77
C LEU A 329 -1.59 -24.54 8.83
N LEU A 330 -0.71 -25.30 8.17
CA LEU A 330 -0.84 -26.76 8.05
C LEU A 330 -0.91 -27.50 9.41
N PRO A 331 -0.18 -27.09 10.47
CA PRO A 331 -0.35 -27.70 11.79
C PRO A 331 -1.77 -27.60 12.36
N LEU A 332 -2.53 -26.54 11.99
CA LEU A 332 -3.91 -26.33 12.43
C LEU A 332 -4.94 -26.97 11.48
N ILE A 333 -4.62 -27.03 10.19
CA ILE A 333 -5.48 -27.67 9.18
C ILE A 333 -5.41 -29.19 9.29
N GLU A 334 -4.23 -29.74 9.63
CA GLU A 334 -3.92 -31.19 9.80
C GLU A 334 -4.15 -32.05 8.55
N ASP A 335 -4.53 -31.45 7.41
CA ASP A 335 -4.82 -32.12 6.15
C ASP A 335 -4.25 -31.37 4.97
N GLN A 336 -3.28 -31.94 4.27
CA GLN A 336 -2.64 -31.32 3.10
C GLN A 336 -3.57 -31.17 1.90
N ASP A 337 -4.54 -32.06 1.73
CA ASP A 337 -5.44 -32.04 0.58
C ASP A 337 -6.49 -30.93 0.78
N LEU A 338 -6.97 -30.73 2.01
CA LEU A 338 -7.79 -29.55 2.34
C LEU A 338 -7.03 -28.24 2.13
N ALA A 339 -5.76 -28.14 2.56
CA ALA A 339 -4.94 -26.97 2.33
C ALA A 339 -4.74 -26.67 0.83
N LYS A 340 -4.51 -27.71 0.02
CA LYS A 340 -4.42 -27.57 -1.46
C LYS A 340 -5.75 -27.12 -2.06
N GLN A 341 -6.86 -27.73 -1.63
CA GLN A 341 -8.20 -27.36 -2.10
C GLN A 341 -8.50 -25.87 -1.79
N ALA A 342 -8.18 -25.41 -0.59
CA ALA A 342 -8.32 -24.00 -0.21
C ALA A 342 -7.52 -23.05 -1.12
N LEU A 343 -6.27 -23.43 -1.46
CA LEU A 343 -5.41 -22.63 -2.37
C LEU A 343 -5.90 -22.61 -3.82
N GLU A 344 -6.54 -23.67 -4.31
CA GLU A 344 -7.03 -23.75 -5.69
C GLU A 344 -8.09 -22.66 -5.98
N SER A 345 -8.77 -22.13 -4.96
CA SER A 345 -9.71 -21.01 -5.11
C SER A 345 -9.05 -19.79 -5.74
N TYR A 346 -7.76 -19.54 -5.47
CA TYR A 346 -7.00 -18.45 -6.08
C TYR A 346 -6.97 -18.54 -7.61
N LYS A 347 -6.74 -19.77 -8.14
CA LYS A 347 -6.62 -20.00 -9.59
C LYS A 347 -7.94 -19.80 -10.35
N THR A 348 -9.05 -19.91 -9.65
CA THR A 348 -10.39 -19.64 -10.21
C THR A 348 -10.72 -18.16 -10.06
N VAL A 349 -10.57 -17.59 -8.87
CA VAL A 349 -11.03 -16.24 -8.54
C VAL A 349 -10.17 -15.16 -9.23
N PHE A 350 -8.85 -15.37 -9.35
CA PHE A 350 -7.98 -14.36 -9.98
C PHE A 350 -8.34 -14.09 -11.45
N PRO A 351 -8.40 -15.10 -12.36
CA PRO A 351 -8.74 -14.83 -13.75
C PRO A 351 -10.17 -14.29 -13.90
N GLU A 352 -11.13 -14.77 -13.14
CA GLU A 352 -12.51 -14.25 -13.17
C GLU A 352 -12.57 -12.78 -12.78
N ALA A 353 -11.91 -12.42 -11.66
CA ALA A 353 -11.86 -11.05 -11.17
C ALA A 353 -11.09 -10.13 -12.14
N PHE A 354 -9.98 -10.59 -12.72
CA PHE A 354 -9.22 -9.83 -13.70
C PHE A 354 -10.02 -9.57 -14.97
N MET A 355 -10.70 -10.60 -15.51
CA MET A 355 -11.57 -10.47 -16.67
C MET A 355 -12.73 -9.50 -16.42
N ALA A 356 -13.33 -9.54 -15.22
CA ALA A 356 -14.38 -8.60 -14.82
C ALA A 356 -13.86 -7.15 -14.79
N GLN A 357 -12.67 -6.90 -14.23
CA GLN A 357 -12.04 -5.59 -14.24
C GLN A 357 -11.76 -5.09 -15.66
N MET A 358 -11.22 -5.95 -16.52
CA MET A 358 -10.89 -5.57 -17.90
C MET A 358 -12.13 -5.32 -18.75
N ARG A 359 -13.22 -6.11 -18.55
CA ARG A 359 -14.52 -5.80 -19.17
C ARG A 359 -15.03 -4.43 -18.74
N ALA A 360 -14.99 -4.14 -17.45
CA ALA A 360 -15.41 -2.83 -16.93
C ALA A 360 -14.61 -1.68 -17.55
N LYS A 361 -13.28 -1.84 -17.74
CA LYS A 361 -12.42 -0.86 -18.44
C LYS A 361 -12.83 -0.64 -19.90
N LEU A 362 -13.38 -1.66 -20.57
CA LEU A 362 -13.90 -1.60 -21.93
C LEU A 362 -15.39 -1.18 -21.98
N GLY A 363 -16.01 -0.97 -20.83
CA GLY A 363 -17.44 -0.65 -20.73
C GLY A 363 -18.35 -1.82 -21.13
N LEU A 364 -17.86 -3.06 -21.06
CA LEU A 364 -18.63 -4.27 -21.35
C LEU A 364 -19.37 -4.71 -20.09
N VAL A 365 -20.71 -4.68 -20.13
CA VAL A 365 -21.55 -4.96 -18.96
C VAL A 365 -21.67 -6.46 -18.69
N GLU A 366 -21.91 -7.24 -19.76
CA GLU A 366 -22.15 -8.67 -19.69
C GLU A 366 -20.91 -9.45 -20.17
N ALA A 367 -20.68 -10.62 -19.58
CA ALA A 367 -19.66 -11.52 -20.06
C ALA A 367 -20.10 -12.18 -21.39
N SER A 368 -19.19 -12.21 -22.35
CA SER A 368 -19.45 -12.74 -23.68
C SER A 368 -18.29 -13.62 -24.18
N ASP A 369 -18.61 -14.56 -25.03
CA ASP A 369 -17.61 -15.29 -25.78
C ASP A 369 -16.79 -14.31 -26.65
N GLY A 370 -15.46 -14.38 -26.54
CA GLY A 370 -14.57 -13.46 -27.23
C GLY A 370 -14.00 -12.33 -26.38
N ASP A 371 -14.53 -12.03 -25.18
CA ASP A 371 -13.97 -11.04 -24.27
C ASP A 371 -12.47 -11.27 -24.04
N GLY A 372 -12.07 -12.53 -23.80
CA GLY A 372 -10.67 -12.90 -23.58
C GLY A 372 -9.78 -12.50 -24.78
N ALA A 373 -10.18 -12.85 -25.98
CA ALA A 373 -9.42 -12.52 -27.19
C ALA A 373 -9.33 -10.99 -27.42
N LEU A 374 -10.39 -10.26 -27.13
CA LEU A 374 -10.40 -8.80 -27.23
C LEU A 374 -9.48 -8.14 -26.22
N ILE A 375 -9.49 -8.60 -24.96
CA ILE A 375 -8.65 -8.10 -23.87
C ILE A 375 -7.19 -8.46 -24.11
N ASP A 376 -6.87 -9.70 -24.44
CA ASP A 376 -5.52 -10.14 -24.75
C ASP A 376 -4.95 -9.40 -25.96
N GLY A 377 -5.78 -9.16 -26.99
CA GLY A 377 -5.41 -8.40 -28.17
C GLY A 377 -4.98 -6.98 -27.85
N ILE A 378 -5.75 -6.25 -27.05
CA ILE A 378 -5.36 -4.88 -26.69
C ILE A 378 -4.14 -4.84 -25.77
N LEU A 379 -4.02 -5.72 -24.79
CA LEU A 379 -2.85 -5.76 -23.92
C LEU A 379 -1.58 -6.07 -24.72
N LEU A 380 -1.66 -6.99 -25.68
CA LEU A 380 -0.54 -7.28 -26.57
C LEU A 380 -0.16 -6.04 -27.42
N LEU A 381 -1.15 -5.37 -28.00
CA LEU A 381 -0.92 -4.20 -28.84
C LEU A 381 -0.34 -3.03 -28.05
N LEU A 382 -0.82 -2.78 -26.82
CA LEU A 382 -0.26 -1.79 -25.91
C LEU A 382 1.20 -2.09 -25.60
N ALA A 383 1.54 -3.37 -25.31
CA ALA A 383 2.90 -3.80 -25.00
C ALA A 383 3.85 -3.64 -26.21
N GLN A 384 3.39 -4.02 -27.40
CA GLN A 384 4.20 -3.93 -28.64
C GLN A 384 4.53 -2.49 -29.04
N ASN A 385 3.64 -1.56 -28.74
CA ASN A 385 3.80 -0.13 -29.09
C ASN A 385 4.30 0.71 -27.91
N GLY A 386 4.46 0.15 -26.70
CA GLY A 386 4.87 0.90 -25.50
C GLY A 386 3.90 2.04 -25.16
N VAL A 387 2.60 1.79 -25.35
CA VAL A 387 1.56 2.81 -25.15
C VAL A 387 1.41 3.13 -23.68
N ASP A 388 1.23 4.42 -23.36
CA ASP A 388 0.96 4.89 -21.99
C ASP A 388 -0.36 4.28 -21.48
N TYR A 389 -0.27 3.52 -20.38
CA TYR A 389 -1.37 2.68 -19.92
C TYR A 389 -2.57 3.49 -19.41
N PRO A 390 -2.40 4.45 -18.45
CA PRO A 390 -3.53 5.27 -17.98
C PRO A 390 -4.13 6.15 -19.09
N ILE A 391 -3.30 6.76 -19.93
CA ILE A 391 -3.77 7.65 -21.01
C ILE A 391 -4.59 6.89 -22.04
N PHE A 392 -4.16 5.67 -22.40
CA PHE A 392 -4.92 4.85 -23.34
C PHE A 392 -6.36 4.61 -22.85
N TRP A 393 -6.51 4.11 -21.62
CA TRP A 393 -7.83 3.78 -21.09
C TRP A 393 -8.73 5.02 -20.96
N ARG A 394 -8.17 6.13 -20.51
CA ARG A 394 -8.93 7.37 -20.38
C ARG A 394 -9.34 7.93 -21.75
N ARG A 395 -8.44 7.93 -22.74
CA ARG A 395 -8.75 8.37 -24.10
C ARG A 395 -9.78 7.48 -24.76
N LEU A 396 -9.69 6.15 -24.60
CA LEU A 396 -10.69 5.22 -25.13
C LEU A 396 -12.08 5.52 -24.54
N SER A 397 -12.15 5.82 -23.23
CA SER A 397 -13.41 6.16 -22.57
C SER A 397 -14.07 7.41 -23.18
N HIS A 398 -13.28 8.45 -23.44
CA HIS A 398 -13.78 9.65 -24.10
C HIS A 398 -14.12 9.40 -25.58
N ALA A 399 -13.29 8.65 -26.30
CA ALA A 399 -13.47 8.34 -27.69
C ALA A 399 -14.78 7.57 -27.98
N VAL A 400 -15.13 6.65 -27.08
CA VAL A 400 -16.42 5.94 -27.13
C VAL A 400 -17.57 6.94 -27.03
N GLY A 401 -17.53 7.87 -26.08
CA GLY A 401 -18.60 8.84 -25.87
C GLY A 401 -18.74 9.87 -27.02
N THR A 402 -17.64 10.26 -27.63
CA THR A 402 -17.60 11.21 -28.74
C THR A 402 -17.69 10.55 -30.10
N GLN A 403 -17.51 9.23 -30.19
CA GLN A 403 -17.38 8.45 -31.42
C GLN A 403 -16.21 8.92 -32.32
N ASP A 404 -15.22 9.57 -31.75
CA ASP A 404 -13.97 9.97 -32.40
C ASP A 404 -12.80 9.14 -31.86
N MET A 405 -12.30 8.19 -32.67
CA MET A 405 -11.23 7.28 -32.28
C MET A 405 -9.82 7.81 -32.62
N GLU A 406 -9.70 8.98 -33.27
CA GLU A 406 -8.37 9.53 -33.63
C GLU A 406 -7.47 9.74 -32.40
N PRO A 407 -7.95 10.27 -31.24
CA PRO A 407 -7.10 10.43 -30.05
C PRO A 407 -6.54 9.11 -29.49
N VAL A 408 -7.23 7.98 -29.76
CA VAL A 408 -6.75 6.64 -29.39
C VAL A 408 -5.72 6.15 -30.41
N ARG A 409 -6.01 6.27 -31.71
CA ARG A 409 -5.13 5.87 -32.83
C ARG A 409 -3.77 6.59 -32.77
N ASP A 410 -3.76 7.84 -32.33
CA ASP A 410 -2.54 8.66 -32.19
C ASP A 410 -1.57 8.12 -31.13
N LEU A 411 -2.00 7.21 -30.27
CA LEU A 411 -1.14 6.55 -29.28
C LEU A 411 -0.28 5.41 -29.86
N PHE A 412 -0.63 4.93 -31.08
CA PHE A 412 -0.03 3.73 -31.65
C PHE A 412 0.86 4.08 -32.86
N ALA A 413 2.06 3.54 -32.87
CA ALA A 413 2.90 3.54 -34.05
C ALA A 413 2.32 2.57 -35.12
N ASP A 414 1.80 1.42 -34.68
CA ASP A 414 1.05 0.49 -35.52
C ASP A 414 -0.44 0.90 -35.58
N ARG A 415 -0.74 1.89 -36.42
CA ARG A 415 -2.13 2.33 -36.63
C ARG A 415 -3.02 1.26 -37.25
N ALA A 416 -2.46 0.39 -38.11
CA ALA A 416 -3.24 -0.66 -38.75
C ALA A 416 -3.69 -1.73 -37.75
N GLY A 417 -2.81 -2.13 -36.84
CA GLY A 417 -3.16 -3.03 -35.73
C GLY A 417 -4.20 -2.41 -34.79
N CYS A 418 -4.06 -1.11 -34.48
CA CYS A 418 -5.06 -0.38 -33.72
C CYS A 418 -6.42 -0.37 -34.39
N ASP A 419 -6.47 -0.08 -35.70
CA ASP A 419 -7.73 -0.05 -36.46
C ASP A 419 -8.43 -1.43 -36.50
N GLN A 420 -7.67 -2.51 -36.67
CA GLN A 420 -8.20 -3.87 -36.60
C GLN A 420 -8.81 -4.18 -35.25
N TRP A 421 -8.12 -3.82 -34.16
CA TRP A 421 -8.64 -4.03 -32.81
C TRP A 421 -9.89 -3.16 -32.55
N LEU A 422 -9.91 -1.90 -32.97
CA LEU A 422 -11.07 -1.00 -32.84
C LEU A 422 -12.30 -1.53 -33.59
N LEU A 423 -12.11 -2.15 -34.76
CA LEU A 423 -13.22 -2.81 -35.49
C LEU A 423 -13.78 -3.96 -34.65
N LEU A 424 -12.94 -4.85 -34.12
CA LEU A 424 -13.39 -5.96 -33.26
C LEU A 424 -14.10 -5.44 -32.00
N TYR A 425 -13.58 -4.39 -31.38
CA TYR A 425 -14.18 -3.77 -30.20
C TYR A 425 -15.56 -3.18 -30.53
N SER A 426 -15.70 -2.47 -31.66
CA SER A 426 -16.97 -1.89 -32.07
C SER A 426 -18.02 -2.94 -32.44
N GLU A 427 -17.61 -4.04 -33.06
CA GLU A 427 -18.51 -5.18 -33.34
C GLU A 427 -18.98 -5.83 -32.04
N HIS A 428 -18.08 -5.98 -31.07
CA HIS A 428 -18.36 -6.60 -29.79
C HIS A 428 -19.31 -5.74 -28.93
N SER A 429 -19.16 -4.41 -28.98
CA SER A 429 -19.97 -3.46 -28.22
C SER A 429 -21.18 -2.88 -28.97
N ARG A 430 -21.47 -3.32 -30.23
CA ARG A 430 -22.46 -2.72 -31.12
C ARG A 430 -23.89 -2.64 -30.56
N HIS A 431 -24.24 -3.45 -29.58
CA HIS A 431 -25.57 -3.51 -28.96
C HIS A 431 -25.69 -2.65 -27.71
N MET A 432 -24.62 -1.99 -27.31
CA MET A 432 -24.57 -1.19 -26.08
C MET A 432 -25.02 0.24 -26.36
N ASP A 433 -25.65 0.85 -25.38
CA ASP A 433 -25.87 2.29 -25.39
C ASP A 433 -24.54 3.03 -25.19
N VAL A 434 -24.14 3.82 -26.16
CA VAL A 434 -22.85 4.49 -26.24
C VAL A 434 -22.64 5.44 -25.06
N ALA A 435 -23.67 6.18 -24.63
CA ALA A 435 -23.56 7.13 -23.55
C ALA A 435 -23.39 6.41 -22.21
N HIS A 436 -24.14 5.32 -22.01
CA HIS A 436 -24.02 4.47 -20.82
C HIS A 436 -22.65 3.78 -20.75
N GLN A 437 -22.18 3.24 -21.90
CA GLN A 437 -20.86 2.61 -21.99
C GLN A 437 -19.74 3.60 -21.64
N ALA A 438 -19.75 4.80 -22.21
CA ALA A 438 -18.75 5.83 -21.92
C ALA A 438 -18.77 6.26 -20.46
N ASP A 439 -19.95 6.41 -19.84
CA ASP A 439 -20.09 6.76 -18.42
C ASP A 439 -19.49 5.68 -17.51
N LEU A 440 -19.75 4.40 -17.77
CA LEU A 440 -19.14 3.28 -17.05
C LEU A 440 -17.62 3.29 -17.19
N MET A 441 -17.11 3.48 -18.40
CA MET A 441 -15.68 3.54 -18.67
C MET A 441 -15.02 4.71 -17.95
N LEU A 442 -15.61 5.89 -17.94
CA LEU A 442 -15.08 7.07 -17.24
C LEU A 442 -15.05 6.89 -15.73
N LYS A 443 -15.98 6.11 -15.16
CA LYS A 443 -16.01 5.73 -13.74
C LYS A 443 -15.04 4.59 -13.37
N THR A 444 -14.55 3.85 -14.39
CA THR A 444 -13.63 2.71 -14.19
C THR A 444 -12.18 3.08 -14.52
N ASN A 445 -11.98 3.94 -15.53
CA ASN A 445 -10.66 4.32 -16.03
C ASN A 445 -10.25 5.67 -15.43
N PRO A 446 -9.31 5.69 -14.48
CA PRO A 446 -8.92 6.92 -13.81
C PRO A 446 -8.26 7.90 -14.78
N LYS A 447 -8.50 9.20 -14.59
CA LYS A 447 -7.74 10.28 -15.23
C LYS A 447 -6.39 10.47 -14.54
N PHE A 448 -6.36 10.31 -13.21
CA PHE A 448 -5.18 10.57 -12.40
C PHE A 448 -4.70 9.31 -11.70
N VAL A 449 -3.41 9.03 -11.81
CA VAL A 449 -2.68 8.00 -11.04
C VAL A 449 -1.41 8.63 -10.47
N LEU A 450 -0.88 8.08 -9.38
CA LEU A 450 0.35 8.60 -8.78
C LEU A 450 1.57 8.17 -9.61
N ARG A 451 1.86 8.92 -10.70
CA ARG A 451 3.07 8.73 -11.50
C ARG A 451 4.30 9.10 -10.69
N ASN A 452 5.42 8.41 -10.91
CA ASN A 452 6.66 8.65 -10.17
C ASN A 452 7.14 10.11 -10.23
N HIS A 453 7.07 10.75 -11.41
CA HIS A 453 7.51 12.14 -11.56
C HIS A 453 6.64 13.13 -10.78
N LEU A 454 5.34 12.88 -10.62
CA LEU A 454 4.45 13.71 -9.81
C LEU A 454 4.82 13.59 -8.32
N GLY A 455 5.05 12.37 -7.84
CA GLY A 455 5.54 12.13 -6.49
C GLY A 455 6.88 12.82 -6.23
N GLU A 456 7.81 12.76 -7.20
CA GLU A 456 9.12 13.42 -7.10
C GLU A 456 9.00 14.96 -7.09
N GLN A 457 8.08 15.55 -7.85
CA GLN A 457 7.79 16.99 -7.80
C GLN A 457 7.31 17.42 -6.42
N ALA A 458 6.35 16.68 -5.83
CA ALA A 458 5.88 16.93 -4.48
C ALA A 458 6.99 16.80 -3.43
N ILE A 459 7.88 15.80 -3.58
CA ILE A 459 9.04 15.62 -2.69
C ILE A 459 10.01 16.80 -2.79
N ARG A 460 10.33 17.26 -4.01
CA ARG A 460 11.23 18.41 -4.23
C ARG A 460 10.68 19.69 -3.62
N ALA A 461 9.39 19.95 -3.80
CA ALA A 461 8.72 21.09 -3.17
C ALA A 461 8.72 20.99 -1.63
N ALA A 462 8.39 19.82 -1.09
CA ALA A 462 8.37 19.55 0.35
C ALA A 462 9.75 19.70 1.01
N LYS A 463 10.85 19.32 0.33
CA LYS A 463 12.22 19.56 0.81
C LYS A 463 12.53 21.05 0.99
N LEU A 464 11.84 21.93 0.29
CA LEU A 464 11.93 23.39 0.41
C LEU A 464 10.90 23.98 1.38
N GLY A 465 10.09 23.15 2.04
CA GLY A 465 9.03 23.58 2.95
C GLY A 465 7.71 23.95 2.27
N ASP A 466 7.58 23.70 0.96
CA ASP A 466 6.34 23.90 0.23
C ASP A 466 5.57 22.58 0.09
N PHE A 467 4.40 22.50 0.71
CA PHE A 467 3.52 21.33 0.69
C PHE A 467 2.32 21.49 -0.26
N GLY A 468 2.26 22.57 -1.05
CA GLY A 468 1.16 22.86 -1.96
C GLY A 468 0.97 21.80 -3.03
N GLU A 469 2.08 21.28 -3.58
CA GLU A 469 2.08 20.23 -4.58
C GLU A 469 1.55 18.90 -4.01
N LEU A 470 1.96 18.54 -2.79
CA LEU A 470 1.45 17.37 -2.08
C LEU A 470 -0.07 17.46 -1.89
N GLN A 471 -0.58 18.61 -1.43
CA GLN A 471 -2.01 18.83 -1.20
C GLN A 471 -2.81 18.76 -2.52
N THR A 472 -2.24 19.28 -3.61
CA THR A 472 -2.86 19.22 -4.93
C THR A 472 -2.96 17.79 -5.41
N LEU A 473 -1.87 17.02 -5.34
CA LEU A 473 -1.86 15.61 -5.70
C LEU A 473 -2.82 14.79 -4.84
N GLN A 474 -2.82 14.99 -3.52
CA GLN A 474 -3.76 14.30 -2.63
C GLN A 474 -5.20 14.49 -3.10
N ARG A 475 -5.64 15.73 -3.34
CA ARG A 475 -7.01 16.04 -3.78
C ARG A 475 -7.37 15.36 -5.12
N LEU A 476 -6.43 15.34 -6.09
CA LEU A 476 -6.65 14.70 -7.38
C LEU A 476 -6.74 13.17 -7.25
N LEU A 477 -5.89 12.58 -6.41
CA LEU A 477 -5.80 11.13 -6.21
C LEU A 477 -6.93 10.58 -5.32
N GLU A 478 -7.52 11.39 -4.45
CA GLU A 478 -8.74 11.03 -3.69
C GLU A 478 -9.98 10.90 -4.59
N ARG A 479 -9.98 11.56 -5.78
CA ARG A 479 -11.06 11.52 -6.77
C ARG A 479 -10.49 11.30 -8.18
N PRO A 480 -9.85 10.16 -8.45
CA PRO A 480 -9.03 9.96 -9.64
C PRO A 480 -9.83 9.87 -10.93
N PHE A 481 -11.15 9.68 -10.85
CA PHE A 481 -12.05 9.56 -12.00
C PHE A 481 -12.66 10.90 -12.42
N ASP A 482 -12.62 11.92 -11.55
CA ASP A 482 -13.15 13.26 -11.84
C ASP A 482 -12.27 14.01 -12.84
N GLU A 483 -12.85 14.95 -13.59
CA GLU A 483 -12.11 15.69 -14.64
C GLU A 483 -11.16 16.76 -14.06
N HIS A 484 -11.44 17.32 -12.90
CA HIS A 484 -10.65 18.37 -12.24
C HIS A 484 -10.16 19.45 -13.21
N PRO A 485 -11.04 20.33 -13.72
CA PRO A 485 -10.67 21.36 -14.70
C PRO A 485 -9.47 22.17 -14.27
N GLY A 486 -8.53 22.42 -15.19
CA GLY A 486 -7.29 23.16 -14.93
C GLY A 486 -6.14 22.32 -14.36
N HIS A 487 -6.33 21.00 -14.20
CA HIS A 487 -5.30 20.09 -13.69
C HIS A 487 -4.86 19.05 -14.72
N ASP A 488 -5.09 19.28 -16.01
CA ASP A 488 -4.78 18.34 -17.09
C ASP A 488 -3.27 18.00 -17.18
N ALA A 489 -2.40 18.88 -16.74
CA ALA A 489 -0.96 18.64 -16.68
C ALA A 489 -0.59 17.43 -15.80
N TYR A 490 -1.38 17.12 -14.77
CA TYR A 490 -1.17 15.96 -13.89
C TYR A 490 -1.59 14.62 -14.52
N ALA A 491 -2.34 14.68 -15.62
CA ALA A 491 -2.75 13.50 -16.40
C ALA A 491 -2.00 13.39 -17.74
N ALA A 492 -1.04 14.28 -17.99
CA ALA A 492 -0.24 14.31 -19.22
C ALA A 492 0.80 13.18 -19.25
N PHE A 493 1.43 13.01 -20.42
CA PHE A 493 2.58 12.11 -20.56
C PHE A 493 3.70 12.52 -19.59
N PRO A 494 4.45 11.54 -19.04
CA PRO A 494 5.59 11.84 -18.21
C PRO A 494 6.65 12.64 -18.99
N PRO A 495 7.33 13.59 -18.36
CA PRO A 495 8.43 14.29 -19.00
C PRO A 495 9.64 13.35 -19.17
N ASP A 496 10.55 13.69 -20.10
CA ASP A 496 11.71 12.85 -20.44
C ASP A 496 12.55 12.46 -19.23
N TRP A 497 12.71 13.38 -18.26
CA TRP A 497 13.48 13.12 -17.04
C TRP A 497 12.83 12.08 -16.10
N ALA A 498 11.54 11.77 -16.27
CA ALA A 498 10.86 10.79 -15.44
C ALA A 498 11.50 9.39 -15.55
N SER A 499 12.07 9.07 -16.71
CA SER A 499 12.77 7.81 -16.96
C SER A 499 14.04 7.60 -16.14
N SER A 500 14.61 8.68 -15.59
CA SER A 500 15.82 8.66 -14.74
C SER A 500 15.51 8.48 -13.24
N ILE A 501 14.25 8.37 -12.85
CA ILE A 501 13.89 8.19 -11.44
C ILE A 501 14.12 6.73 -11.04
N GLU A 502 15.10 6.52 -10.15
CA GLU A 502 15.37 5.21 -9.54
C GLU A 502 14.76 5.15 -8.13
N ILE A 503 14.07 4.06 -7.84
CA ILE A 503 13.44 3.83 -6.54
C ILE A 503 13.94 2.51 -5.98
N SER A 504 14.40 2.54 -4.73
CA SER A 504 14.95 1.38 -4.03
C SER A 504 14.19 1.07 -2.74
N CYS A 505 14.42 -0.11 -2.19
CA CYS A 505 13.90 -0.50 -0.86
C CYS A 505 14.54 0.26 0.30
N SER A 506 15.64 0.98 0.08
CA SER A 506 16.39 1.71 1.12
C SER A 506 15.72 3.04 1.52
N SER A 507 14.67 3.41 0.83
CA SER A 507 13.93 4.66 1.07
C SER A 507 12.88 4.55 2.16
#